data_878875bfc1677554f0941e8a18305184
#
_entry.id   878875bfc1677554f0941e8a18305184
#
_cell.length_a   1.000
_cell.length_b   1.000
_cell.length_c   1.000
_cell.angle_alpha   90.00
_cell.angle_beta   90.00
_cell.angle_gamma   90.00
#
_symmetry.space_group_name_H-M   'P 1'
#
loop_
_entity.id
_entity.type
_entity.pdbx_description
1 polymer ?
#
loop_
_entity_poly.entity_id
_entity_poly.type
_entity_poly.pdbx_seq_one_letter_code
_entity_poly.pdbx_strand_id
1 'polypeptide(L)'
;MELKYDKIQTTGTDTPLKIVKGHFATNHAHTNYYFDLTTVKSRLSEAGGIAQALVHMYLYDMIVDTIVCMEGTEVIGTLLAQELTKGGFMSKNAHKTIYVIKPEFNSNSQIVFKDNYRAMINGKNVLILTATVTTGLTINKAIEGVQYYGGIIQGISAVFSCLLYTSDAAD
;
A
#
# COMPACT_ATOMS: atom_id res chain seq x y z
N MET A 1 -26.10 -0.85 16.11
CA MET A 1 -26.43 -1.52 14.82
C MET A 1 -25.23 -2.39 14.48
N GLU A 2 -25.37 -3.70 14.56
CA GLU A 2 -24.27 -4.62 14.27
C GLU A 2 -24.16 -4.74 12.74
N LEU A 3 -23.03 -4.33 12.18
CA LEU A 3 -22.80 -4.41 10.73
C LEU A 3 -22.61 -5.89 10.35
N LYS A 4 -23.45 -6.38 9.47
CA LYS A 4 -23.34 -7.74 8.92
C LYS A 4 -22.27 -7.76 7.85
N TYR A 5 -21.15 -8.42 8.15
CA TYR A 5 -20.03 -8.56 7.22
C TYR A 5 -20.18 -9.83 6.37
N ASP A 6 -20.04 -9.68 5.06
CA ASP A 6 -19.76 -10.78 4.15
C ASP A 6 -18.24 -10.92 3.99
N LYS A 7 -17.75 -12.16 3.86
CA LYS A 7 -16.33 -12.43 3.63
C LYS A 7 -16.13 -12.82 2.18
N ILE A 8 -15.22 -12.12 1.50
CA ILE A 8 -14.81 -12.46 0.14
C ILE A 8 -13.42 -13.08 0.21
N GLN A 9 -13.28 -14.26 -0.38
CA GLN A 9 -11.97 -14.88 -0.58
C GLN A 9 -11.24 -14.14 -1.71
N THR A 10 -9.99 -13.78 -1.49
CA THR A 10 -9.15 -13.09 -2.47
C THR A 10 -8.14 -14.05 -3.09
N THR A 11 -7.76 -13.79 -4.32
CA THR A 11 -6.68 -14.52 -4.98
C THR A 11 -5.33 -14.12 -4.40
N GLY A 12 -4.49 -15.10 -4.08
CA GLY A 12 -3.11 -14.87 -3.63
C GLY A 12 -2.90 -14.77 -2.12
N THR A 13 -3.97 -14.83 -1.32
CA THR A 13 -3.88 -14.88 0.14
C THR A 13 -5.07 -15.62 0.74
N ASP A 14 -4.85 -16.31 1.85
CA ASP A 14 -5.92 -16.94 2.63
C ASP A 14 -6.68 -15.94 3.52
N THR A 15 -6.25 -14.68 3.53
CA THR A 15 -6.87 -13.62 4.34
C THR A 15 -8.14 -13.12 3.65
N PRO A 16 -9.35 -13.37 4.20
CA PRO A 16 -10.59 -12.92 3.60
C PRO A 16 -10.78 -11.42 3.76
N LEU A 17 -11.28 -10.76 2.73
CA LEU A 17 -11.75 -9.37 2.82
C LEU A 17 -13.17 -9.34 3.43
N LYS A 18 -13.39 -8.40 4.33
CA LYS A 18 -14.70 -8.12 4.91
C LYS A 18 -15.38 -7.00 4.14
N ILE A 19 -16.59 -7.27 3.69
CA ILE A 19 -17.41 -6.26 3.00
C ILE A 19 -18.76 -6.09 3.68
N VAL A 20 -19.31 -4.89 3.58
CA VAL A 20 -20.68 -4.58 3.97
C VAL A 20 -21.41 -4.04 2.75
N LYS A 21 -22.57 -4.61 2.46
CA LYS A 21 -23.48 -4.09 1.43
C LYS A 21 -24.28 -2.92 2.00
N GLY A 22 -24.38 -1.84 1.27
CA GLY A 22 -25.11 -0.65 1.66
C GLY A 22 -24.82 0.50 0.72
N HIS A 23 -25.38 1.67 1.03
CA HIS A 23 -25.05 2.91 0.31
C HIS A 23 -24.08 3.71 1.16
N PHE A 24 -22.84 3.83 0.68
CA PHE A 24 -21.77 4.53 1.37
C PHE A 24 -21.32 5.73 0.54
N ALA A 25 -21.29 6.89 1.17
CA ALA A 25 -20.77 8.11 0.56
C ALA A 25 -19.36 8.39 1.11
N THR A 26 -18.41 8.57 0.23
CA THR A 26 -17.10 9.13 0.52
C THR A 26 -17.01 10.55 -0.07
N ASN A 27 -15.98 11.30 0.27
CA ASN A 27 -15.78 12.65 -0.28
C ASN A 27 -15.64 12.67 -1.81
N HIS A 28 -15.44 11.52 -2.45
CA HIS A 28 -15.13 11.41 -3.88
C HIS A 28 -16.00 10.43 -4.66
N ALA A 29 -16.80 9.60 -3.97
CA ALA A 29 -17.61 8.58 -4.65
C ALA A 29 -18.74 8.05 -3.77
N HIS A 30 -19.81 7.58 -4.42
CA HIS A 30 -20.84 6.76 -3.80
C HIS A 30 -20.58 5.30 -4.16
N THR A 31 -20.57 4.42 -3.15
CA THR A 31 -20.33 2.99 -3.36
C THR A 31 -21.44 2.17 -2.72
N ASN A 32 -21.76 1.03 -3.34
CA ASN A 32 -22.73 0.07 -2.80
C ASN A 32 -22.10 -0.95 -1.85
N TYR A 33 -20.79 -0.85 -1.66
CA TYR A 33 -20.03 -1.73 -0.79
C TYR A 33 -19.02 -0.91 0.02
N TYR A 34 -18.86 -1.29 1.28
CA TYR A 34 -17.80 -0.81 2.15
C TYR A 34 -16.83 -1.96 2.42
N PHE A 35 -15.54 -1.73 2.19
CA PHE A 35 -14.46 -2.67 2.47
C PHE A 35 -13.86 -2.35 3.83
N ASP A 36 -14.03 -3.27 4.79
CA ASP A 36 -13.42 -3.12 6.10
C ASP A 36 -12.02 -3.76 6.11
N LEU A 37 -11.01 -2.92 5.99
CA LEU A 37 -9.60 -3.31 6.04
C LEU A 37 -8.99 -3.12 7.45
N THR A 38 -9.78 -2.84 8.47
CA THR A 38 -9.28 -2.52 9.81
C THR A 38 -8.42 -3.65 10.36
N THR A 39 -8.92 -4.88 10.34
CA THR A 39 -8.16 -6.03 10.85
C THR A 39 -6.99 -6.41 9.95
N VAL A 40 -7.14 -6.27 8.63
CA VAL A 40 -6.06 -6.51 7.65
C VAL A 40 -4.88 -5.56 7.89
N LYS A 41 -5.15 -4.32 8.28
CA LYS A 41 -4.11 -3.31 8.56
C LYS A 41 -3.48 -3.42 9.94
N SER A 42 -4.17 -4.04 10.91
CA SER A 42 -3.78 -3.98 12.32
C SER A 42 -3.50 -5.33 12.99
N ARG A 43 -4.07 -6.41 12.47
CA ARG A 43 -3.91 -7.75 13.04
C ARG A 43 -2.70 -8.46 12.40
N LEU A 44 -1.74 -8.87 13.22
CA LEU A 44 -0.48 -9.46 12.76
C LEU A 44 -0.67 -10.60 11.75
N SER A 45 -1.58 -11.55 12.01
CA SER A 45 -1.79 -12.70 11.13
C SER A 45 -2.36 -12.31 9.76
N GLU A 46 -3.31 -11.37 9.72
CA GLU A 46 -3.92 -10.90 8.48
C GLU A 46 -2.97 -10.00 7.70
N ALA A 47 -2.31 -9.05 8.37
CA ALA A 47 -1.28 -8.20 7.78
C ALA A 47 -0.09 -9.02 7.23
N GLY A 48 0.31 -10.07 7.94
CA GLY A 48 1.36 -11.00 7.51
C GLY A 48 0.99 -11.76 6.24
N GLY A 49 -0.25 -12.25 6.13
CA GLY A 49 -0.73 -12.90 4.91
C GLY A 49 -0.70 -11.97 3.69
N ILE A 50 -1.07 -10.70 3.87
CA ILE A 50 -0.97 -9.69 2.81
C ILE A 50 0.49 -9.40 2.46
N ALA A 51 1.36 -9.23 3.45
CA ALA A 51 2.78 -8.97 3.21
C ALA A 51 3.44 -10.12 2.44
N GLN A 52 3.14 -11.37 2.77
CA GLN A 52 3.62 -12.54 2.03
C GLN A 52 3.13 -12.57 0.58
N ALA A 53 1.87 -12.26 0.33
CA ALA A 53 1.34 -12.16 -1.03
C ALA A 53 2.05 -11.08 -1.85
N LEU A 54 2.32 -9.92 -1.24
CA LEU A 54 2.97 -8.79 -1.90
C LEU A 54 4.46 -9.03 -2.16
N VAL A 55 5.17 -9.75 -1.27
CA VAL A 55 6.62 -9.97 -1.40
C VAL A 55 6.98 -10.68 -2.71
N HIS A 56 6.15 -11.59 -3.17
CA HIS A 56 6.38 -12.31 -4.43
C HIS A 56 6.47 -11.39 -5.66
N MET A 57 5.84 -10.22 -5.61
CA MET A 57 5.89 -9.23 -6.69
C MET A 57 7.23 -8.48 -6.75
N TYR A 58 7.94 -8.34 -5.62
CA TYR A 58 9.10 -7.43 -5.49
C TYR A 58 10.41 -8.15 -5.18
N LEU A 59 10.35 -9.44 -4.85
CA LEU A 59 11.49 -10.16 -4.30
C LEU A 59 12.68 -10.23 -5.27
N TYR A 60 12.43 -10.40 -6.56
CA TYR A 60 13.48 -10.65 -7.55
C TYR A 60 13.80 -9.43 -8.42
N ASP A 61 12.83 -8.61 -8.72
CA ASP A 61 12.93 -7.63 -9.80
C ASP A 61 13.14 -6.18 -9.31
N MET A 62 12.87 -5.90 -8.05
CA MET A 62 12.80 -4.53 -7.55
C MET A 62 13.73 -4.32 -6.36
N ILE A 63 14.47 -3.21 -6.36
CA ILE A 63 15.22 -2.74 -5.20
C ILE A 63 14.33 -1.79 -4.41
N VAL A 64 14.16 -2.05 -3.12
CA VAL A 64 13.37 -1.22 -2.20
C VAL A 64 14.25 -0.75 -1.06
N ASP A 65 14.42 0.55 -0.92
CA ASP A 65 15.14 1.17 0.18
C ASP A 65 14.17 1.77 1.22
N THR A 66 12.98 2.19 0.75
CA THR A 66 11.97 2.82 1.60
C THR A 66 10.56 2.40 1.17
N ILE A 67 9.73 2.06 2.14
CA ILE A 67 8.30 1.83 1.95
C ILE A 67 7.55 3.02 2.55
N VAL A 68 6.82 3.74 1.69
CA VAL A 68 5.92 4.83 2.10
C VAL A 68 4.53 4.26 2.32
N CYS A 69 4.12 4.19 3.58
CA CYS A 69 2.85 3.60 3.99
C CYS A 69 1.75 4.65 4.04
N MET A 70 0.74 4.48 3.18
CA MET A 70 -0.44 5.32 3.12
C MET A 70 -1.59 4.66 3.90
N GLU A 71 -2.52 5.47 4.40
CA GLU A 71 -3.82 5.02 4.93
C GLU A 71 -3.75 3.95 6.04
N GLY A 72 -2.70 3.99 6.87
CA GLY A 72 -2.57 3.06 8.00
C GLY A 72 -2.02 1.68 7.63
N THR A 73 -1.21 1.58 6.56
CA THR A 73 -0.60 0.32 6.12
C THR A 73 0.77 0.03 6.76
N GLU A 74 1.14 0.73 7.83
CA GLU A 74 2.48 0.64 8.43
C GLU A 74 2.80 -0.76 8.95
N VAL A 75 1.82 -1.48 9.50
CA VAL A 75 2.02 -2.86 9.95
C VAL A 75 2.32 -3.78 8.77
N ILE A 76 1.55 -3.66 7.68
CA ILE A 76 1.79 -4.44 6.45
C ILE A 76 3.15 -4.07 5.87
N GLY A 77 3.48 -2.77 5.79
CA GLY A 77 4.76 -2.28 5.28
C GLY A 77 5.96 -2.81 6.09
N THR A 78 5.83 -2.88 7.41
CA THR A 78 6.87 -3.44 8.29
C THR A 78 7.09 -4.93 8.03
N LEU A 79 6.00 -5.70 7.93
CA LEU A 79 6.07 -7.12 7.63
C LEU A 79 6.59 -7.39 6.22
N LEU A 80 6.18 -6.56 5.24
CA LEU A 80 6.71 -6.63 3.87
C LEU A 80 8.21 -6.34 3.82
N ALA A 81 8.69 -5.31 4.53
CA ALA A 81 10.12 -5.02 4.63
C ALA A 81 10.89 -6.19 5.25
N GLN A 82 10.32 -6.81 6.28
CA GLN A 82 10.90 -8.00 6.89
C GLN A 82 11.00 -9.17 5.90
N GLU A 83 9.95 -9.47 5.16
CA GLU A 83 9.95 -10.55 4.18
C GLU A 83 10.91 -10.28 3.01
N LEU A 84 10.94 -9.05 2.48
CA LEU A 84 11.89 -8.64 1.43
C LEU A 84 13.35 -8.84 1.84
N THR A 85 13.69 -8.57 3.10
CA THR A 85 15.07 -8.67 3.61
C THR A 85 15.47 -10.09 4.02
N LYS A 86 14.51 -10.99 4.24
CA LYS A 86 14.77 -12.42 4.52
C LYS A 86 15.15 -13.22 3.28
N GLY A 87 14.85 -12.72 2.09
CA GLY A 87 15.10 -13.43 0.83
C GLY A 87 16.57 -13.88 0.74
N GLY A 88 16.79 -15.11 0.24
CA GLY A 88 18.11 -15.67 0.02
C GLY A 88 18.92 -14.93 -1.05
N PHE A 89 20.02 -15.52 -1.52
CA PHE A 89 20.96 -14.93 -2.48
C PHE A 89 20.35 -14.36 -3.75
N MET A 90 19.14 -14.77 -4.11
CA MET A 90 18.42 -14.27 -5.31
C MET A 90 17.67 -12.96 -5.07
N SER A 91 17.47 -12.53 -3.83
CA SER A 91 16.76 -11.29 -3.54
C SER A 91 17.69 -10.08 -3.62
N LYS A 92 17.30 -9.09 -4.43
CA LYS A 92 18.00 -7.79 -4.49
C LYS A 92 17.94 -7.00 -3.18
N ASN A 93 17.04 -7.41 -2.28
CA ASN A 93 16.81 -6.76 -0.98
C ASN A 93 17.39 -7.56 0.20
N ALA A 94 18.03 -8.71 -0.04
CA ALA A 94 18.62 -9.51 1.01
C ALA A 94 19.60 -8.68 1.85
N HIS A 95 19.45 -8.75 3.16
CA HIS A 95 20.30 -8.06 4.16
C HIS A 95 20.30 -6.51 4.06
N LYS A 96 19.40 -5.92 3.29
CA LYS A 96 19.24 -4.46 3.23
C LYS A 96 18.51 -3.91 4.46
N THR A 97 18.77 -2.65 4.77
CA THR A 97 17.95 -1.87 5.68
C THR A 97 16.85 -1.18 4.87
N ILE A 98 15.60 -1.50 5.16
CA ILE A 98 14.43 -0.86 4.52
C ILE A 98 13.77 0.06 5.54
N TYR A 99 13.58 1.33 5.19
CA TYR A 99 12.83 2.27 6.00
C TYR A 99 11.33 2.09 5.75
N VAL A 100 10.55 2.14 6.83
CA VAL A 100 9.08 2.15 6.77
C VAL A 100 8.61 3.47 7.36
N ILE A 101 8.04 4.32 6.53
CA ILE A 101 7.65 5.68 6.92
C ILE A 101 6.22 5.97 6.45
N LYS A 102 5.58 6.94 7.11
CA LYS A 102 4.29 7.46 6.66
C LYS A 102 4.38 8.95 6.42
N PRO A 103 3.67 9.46 5.39
CA PRO A 103 3.56 10.89 5.17
C PRO A 103 2.52 11.53 6.10
N GLU A 104 2.57 12.83 6.15
CA GLU A 104 1.52 13.69 6.72
C GLU A 104 0.81 14.45 5.59
N PHE A 105 -0.39 14.94 5.86
CA PHE A 105 -1.11 15.83 4.95
C PHE A 105 -1.11 17.23 5.53
N ASN A 106 -0.73 18.21 4.72
CA ASN A 106 -0.85 19.61 5.10
C ASN A 106 -2.30 20.12 4.91
N SER A 107 -2.55 21.37 5.26
CA SER A 107 -3.87 22.01 5.12
C SER A 107 -4.42 22.01 3.69
N ASN A 108 -3.55 21.93 2.69
CA ASN A 108 -3.91 21.87 1.27
C ASN A 108 -4.06 20.44 0.75
N SER A 109 -4.11 19.45 1.64
CA SER A 109 -4.16 18.03 1.29
C SER A 109 -2.99 17.54 0.42
N GLN A 110 -1.84 18.22 0.51
CA GLN A 110 -0.59 17.78 -0.10
C GLN A 110 0.14 16.85 0.86
N ILE A 111 0.84 15.89 0.30
CA ILE A 111 1.68 14.97 1.06
C ILE A 111 2.99 15.64 1.41
N VAL A 112 3.32 15.64 2.69
CA VAL A 112 4.56 16.17 3.23
C VAL A 112 5.22 15.13 4.13
N PHE A 113 6.54 15.18 4.19
CA PHE A 113 7.31 14.33 5.09
C PHE A 113 8.01 15.19 6.12
N LYS A 114 8.15 14.66 7.34
CA LYS A 114 8.97 15.32 8.38
C LYS A 114 10.40 15.49 7.91
N ASP A 115 11.07 16.55 8.35
CA ASP A 115 12.43 16.87 7.93
C ASP A 115 13.43 15.72 8.16
N ASN A 116 13.26 14.98 9.26
CA ASN A 116 14.09 13.82 9.58
C ASN A 116 13.88 12.62 8.64
N TYR A 117 12.80 12.59 7.84
CA TYR A 117 12.57 11.56 6.83
C TYR A 117 13.22 11.87 5.49
N ARG A 118 13.71 13.09 5.29
CA ARG A 118 14.30 13.49 4.00
C ARG A 118 15.44 12.57 3.56
N ALA A 119 16.33 12.18 4.45
CA ALA A 119 17.43 11.25 4.15
C ALA A 119 16.97 9.82 3.82
N MET A 120 15.76 9.45 4.26
CA MET A 120 15.15 8.16 3.99
C MET A 120 14.43 8.13 2.63
N ILE A 121 14.30 9.27 1.96
CA ILE A 121 13.59 9.40 0.67
C ILE A 121 14.54 9.86 -0.42
N ASN A 122 15.36 10.86 -0.15
CA ASN A 122 16.21 11.47 -1.18
C ASN A 122 17.22 10.48 -1.76
N GLY A 123 17.13 10.24 -3.07
CA GLY A 123 17.95 9.27 -3.80
C GLY A 123 17.65 7.80 -3.46
N LYS A 124 16.53 7.51 -2.78
CA LYS A 124 16.13 6.17 -2.38
C LYS A 124 15.12 5.57 -3.35
N ASN A 125 15.17 4.24 -3.51
CA ASN A 125 14.19 3.47 -4.25
C ASN A 125 12.96 3.26 -3.37
N VAL A 126 11.85 3.88 -3.74
CA VAL A 126 10.64 3.98 -2.93
C VAL A 126 9.53 3.10 -3.48
N LEU A 127 8.99 2.26 -2.63
CA LEU A 127 7.73 1.55 -2.82
C LEU A 127 6.62 2.32 -2.09
N ILE A 128 5.55 2.69 -2.80
CA ILE A 128 4.34 3.25 -2.18
C ILE A 128 3.38 2.11 -1.88
N LEU A 129 2.98 2.00 -0.61
CA LEU A 129 2.00 1.01 -0.15
C LEU A 129 0.74 1.72 0.33
N THR A 130 -0.40 1.41 -0.28
CA THR A 130 -1.71 1.96 0.10
C THR A 130 -2.71 0.88 0.46
N ALA A 131 -3.72 1.21 1.26
CA ALA A 131 -4.77 0.27 1.59
C ALA A 131 -5.71 0.05 0.39
N THR A 132 -6.14 1.13 -0.25
CA THR A 132 -7.12 1.07 -1.33
C THR A 132 -6.73 1.98 -2.50
N VAL A 133 -7.10 1.56 -3.70
CA VAL A 133 -7.04 2.39 -4.90
C VAL A 133 -8.44 2.47 -5.51
N THR A 134 -8.98 3.68 -5.58
CA THR A 134 -10.26 3.95 -6.24
C THR A 134 -10.08 4.82 -7.48
N THR A 135 -9.82 6.10 -7.30
CA THR A 135 -9.63 7.08 -8.39
C THR A 135 -8.15 7.33 -8.74
N GLY A 136 -7.22 6.84 -7.93
CA GLY A 136 -5.80 7.12 -8.07
C GLY A 136 -5.33 8.51 -7.58
N LEU A 137 -6.24 9.39 -7.14
CA LEU A 137 -5.86 10.74 -6.70
C LEU A 137 -4.87 10.75 -5.54
N THR A 138 -5.08 9.90 -4.54
CA THR A 138 -4.16 9.78 -3.39
C THR A 138 -2.80 9.25 -3.83
N ILE A 139 -2.79 8.34 -4.79
CA ILE A 139 -1.54 7.79 -5.36
C ILE A 139 -0.76 8.87 -6.09
N ASN A 140 -1.42 9.66 -6.94
CA ASN A 140 -0.75 10.75 -7.66
C ASN A 140 -0.13 11.76 -6.69
N LYS A 141 -0.84 12.13 -5.62
CA LYS A 141 -0.29 12.97 -4.55
C LYS A 141 0.92 12.32 -3.85
N ALA A 142 0.89 11.01 -3.66
CA ALA A 142 2.00 10.29 -3.05
C ALA A 142 3.23 10.27 -3.98
N ILE A 143 3.03 10.06 -5.27
CA ILE A 143 4.09 10.12 -6.28
C ILE A 143 4.73 11.51 -6.29
N GLU A 144 3.91 12.56 -6.42
CA GLU A 144 4.37 13.95 -6.41
C GLU A 144 5.15 14.28 -5.14
N GLY A 145 4.63 13.88 -3.97
CA GLY A 145 5.29 14.08 -2.69
C GLY A 145 6.65 13.39 -2.62
N VAL A 146 6.73 12.11 -2.96
CA VAL A 146 7.99 11.36 -2.96
C VAL A 146 9.00 11.96 -3.94
N GLN A 147 8.57 12.32 -5.14
CA GLN A 147 9.43 12.95 -6.15
C GLN A 147 9.93 14.32 -5.73
N TYR A 148 9.10 15.13 -5.07
CA TYR A 148 9.49 16.42 -4.51
C TYR A 148 10.64 16.30 -3.52
N TYR A 149 10.67 15.23 -2.72
CA TYR A 149 11.77 14.94 -1.78
C TYR A 149 12.94 14.17 -2.43
N GLY A 150 12.93 13.97 -3.76
CA GLY A 150 14.00 13.34 -4.50
C GLY A 150 13.99 11.81 -4.47
N GLY A 151 12.88 11.18 -4.10
CA GLY A 151 12.73 9.73 -4.12
C GLY A 151 12.51 9.19 -5.52
N ILE A 152 12.95 7.96 -5.76
CA ILE A 152 12.82 7.23 -7.03
C ILE A 152 11.71 6.20 -6.86
N ILE A 153 10.57 6.41 -7.51
CA ILE A 153 9.44 5.47 -7.43
C ILE A 153 9.80 4.18 -8.15
N GLN A 154 9.81 3.07 -7.42
CA GLN A 154 10.02 1.74 -7.96
C GLN A 154 8.70 1.02 -8.26
N GLY A 155 7.68 1.26 -7.44
CA GLY A 155 6.38 0.66 -7.61
C GLY A 155 5.34 1.20 -6.66
N ILE A 156 4.10 0.81 -6.94
CA ILE A 156 2.94 1.12 -6.12
C ILE A 156 2.23 -0.18 -5.85
N SER A 157 1.92 -0.44 -4.60
CA SER A 157 1.18 -1.62 -4.16
C SER A 157 -0.07 -1.23 -3.39
N ALA A 158 -1.15 -1.92 -3.64
CA ALA A 158 -2.41 -1.74 -2.94
C ALA A 158 -2.88 -3.07 -2.35
N VAL A 159 -3.43 -3.02 -1.14
CA VAL A 159 -4.09 -4.19 -0.55
C VAL A 159 -5.35 -4.53 -1.34
N PHE A 160 -6.07 -3.51 -1.79
CA PHE A 160 -7.28 -3.64 -2.58
C PHE A 160 -7.35 -2.57 -3.67
N SER A 161 -7.73 -2.98 -4.90
CA SER A 161 -7.94 -2.06 -6.02
C SER A 161 -9.37 -2.20 -6.54
N CYS A 162 -10.09 -1.08 -6.62
CA CYS A 162 -11.40 -0.95 -7.24
C CYS A 162 -11.31 -0.54 -8.73
N LEU A 163 -10.11 -0.41 -9.27
CA LEU A 163 -9.95 -0.09 -10.68
C LEU A 163 -10.36 -1.31 -11.51
N LEU A 164 -11.50 -1.21 -12.18
CA LEU A 164 -11.83 -2.11 -13.28
C LEU A 164 -10.83 -1.82 -14.40
N TYR A 165 -9.98 -2.77 -14.68
CA TYR A 165 -9.21 -2.77 -15.92
C TYR A 165 -10.22 -2.98 -17.06
N THR A 166 -10.72 -1.90 -17.64
CA THR A 166 -11.33 -1.99 -18.95
C THR A 166 -10.19 -2.05 -19.95
N SER A 167 -9.98 -3.21 -20.52
CA SER A 167 -9.06 -3.46 -21.63
C SER A 167 -9.59 -2.89 -22.96
N ASP A 168 -10.18 -1.71 -22.94
CA ASP A 168 -10.71 -1.02 -24.10
C ASP A 168 -10.02 0.34 -24.30
N ALA A 169 -8.73 0.26 -24.61
CA ALA A 169 -8.00 1.35 -25.24
C ALA A 169 -7.15 0.75 -26.35
N ALA A 170 -7.83 0.11 -27.32
CA ALA A 170 -7.28 -0.22 -28.60
C ALA A 170 -8.33 0.18 -29.64
N ASP A 171 -8.25 1.45 -30.08
CA ASP A 171 -8.47 1.90 -31.49
C ASP A 171 -7.98 3.33 -31.62
#